data_4e5c9f605666742efae46137d89854f4
#
_entry.id   4e5c9f605666742efae46137d89854f4
#
_cell.length_a   1.000
_cell.length_b   1.000
_cell.length_c   1.000
_cell.angle_alpha   90.00
_cell.angle_beta   90.00
_cell.angle_gamma   90.00
#
_symmetry.space_group_name_H-M   'P 1'
#
loop_
_entity.id
_entity.type
_entity.pdbx_description
1 polymer ?
#
loop_
_entity_poly.entity_id
_entity_poly.type
_entity_poly.pdbx_seq_one_letter_code
_entity_poly.pdbx_strand_id
1 'polypeptide(L)'
;MNESKIIDNYLKKLAIRNKSSLNLNDDVFFDKSRKTVISVDTYIEGSHFIDFRKPELVMKKIIRSSISDLICKGVTPKYYFIAGAGNRNSFTQSNLKKILKSLSQEPVSYTHLRAH
;
A
#
# COMPACT_ATOMS: atom_id res chain seq x y z
N MET A 1 11.18 21.65 3.27
CA MET A 1 12.07 20.67 2.63
C MET A 1 11.19 19.66 1.91
N ASN A 2 11.47 19.32 0.67
CA ASN A 2 10.67 18.34 -0.07
C ASN A 2 11.11 16.91 0.25
N GLU A 3 10.32 15.93 -0.21
CA GLU A 3 10.57 14.52 0.04
C GLU A 3 11.96 14.07 -0.43
N SER A 4 12.37 14.47 -1.63
CA SER A 4 13.68 14.10 -2.17
C SER A 4 14.83 14.56 -1.31
N LYS A 5 14.77 15.80 -0.78
CA LYS A 5 15.80 16.33 0.10
C LYS A 5 15.83 15.61 1.45
N ILE A 6 14.68 15.25 1.98
CA ILE A 6 14.60 14.49 3.23
C ILE A 6 15.25 13.12 3.03
N ILE A 7 14.94 12.43 1.94
CA ILE A 7 15.54 11.14 1.62
C ILE A 7 17.06 11.29 1.45
N ASP A 8 17.51 12.21 0.61
CA ASP A 8 18.94 12.35 0.28
C ASP A 8 19.78 12.80 1.48
N ASN A 9 19.26 13.72 2.29
CA ASN A 9 20.05 14.35 3.36
C ASN A 9 20.00 13.57 4.66
N TYR A 10 18.95 12.82 4.93
CA TYR A 10 18.72 12.20 6.24
C TYR A 10 18.47 10.69 6.15
N LEU A 11 17.52 10.25 5.36
CA LEU A 11 17.06 8.86 5.39
C LEU A 11 18.03 7.89 4.73
N LYS A 12 18.72 8.29 3.67
CA LYS A 12 19.70 7.42 3.00
C LYS A 12 20.79 6.94 3.92
N LYS A 13 21.18 7.75 4.91
CA LYS A 13 22.21 7.38 5.88
C LYS A 13 21.78 6.17 6.73
N LEU A 14 20.49 6.02 7.00
CA LEU A 14 19.95 4.91 7.75
C LEU A 14 19.89 3.63 6.91
N ALA A 15 19.74 3.76 5.61
CA ALA A 15 19.56 2.64 4.69
C ALA A 15 20.86 2.16 4.02
N ILE A 16 22.00 2.83 4.23
CA ILE A 16 23.23 2.62 3.48
C ILE A 16 23.76 1.18 3.56
N ARG A 17 23.49 0.46 4.65
CA ARG A 17 23.93 -0.93 4.84
C ARG A 17 22.90 -1.94 4.39
N ASN A 18 21.73 -1.49 3.94
CA ASN A 18 20.67 -2.38 3.52
C ASN A 18 20.50 -2.30 1.99
N LYS A 19 21.06 -3.27 1.28
CA LYS A 19 20.99 -3.32 -0.17
C LYS A 19 19.57 -3.50 -0.70
N SER A 20 18.69 -4.11 0.09
CA SER A 20 17.29 -4.32 -0.29
C SER A 20 16.49 -3.01 -0.40
N SER A 21 16.95 -1.94 0.25
CA SER A 21 16.32 -0.62 0.15
C SER A 21 16.63 0.10 -1.16
N LEU A 22 17.55 -0.41 -1.98
CA LEU A 22 17.98 0.18 -3.24
C LEU A 22 18.47 1.63 -3.08
N ASN A 23 19.09 1.94 -1.93
CA ASN A 23 19.52 3.28 -1.53
C ASN A 23 18.36 4.30 -1.51
N LEU A 24 17.13 3.84 -1.32
CA LEU A 24 15.91 4.64 -1.36
C LEU A 24 15.69 5.37 -2.70
N ASN A 25 16.29 4.88 -3.78
CA ASN A 25 16.11 5.41 -5.12
C ASN A 25 14.86 4.86 -5.82
N ASP A 26 14.30 3.79 -5.28
CA ASP A 26 13.07 3.19 -5.77
C ASP A 26 12.05 3.19 -4.62
N ASP A 27 10.76 3.13 -4.98
CA ASP A 27 9.65 3.09 -4.03
C ASP A 27 9.32 1.66 -3.55
N VAL A 28 10.17 0.70 -3.86
CA VAL A 28 10.02 -0.69 -3.43
C VAL A 28 11.23 -1.14 -2.62
N PHE A 29 11.00 -2.12 -1.75
CA PHE A 29 12.03 -2.85 -1.04
C PHE A 29 12.29 -4.17 -1.78
N PHE A 30 13.54 -4.46 -2.12
CA PHE A 30 13.90 -5.66 -2.84
C PHE A 30 14.86 -6.52 -2.04
N ASP A 31 14.40 -7.69 -1.61
CA ASP A 31 15.22 -8.71 -0.94
C ASP A 31 15.70 -9.74 -1.96
N LYS A 32 16.94 -9.60 -2.39
CA LYS A 32 17.56 -10.47 -3.39
C LYS A 32 17.64 -11.93 -2.96
N SER A 33 17.97 -12.19 -1.70
CA SER A 33 18.17 -13.56 -1.20
C SER A 33 16.85 -14.34 -1.20
N ARG A 34 15.74 -13.69 -0.89
CA ARG A 34 14.40 -14.28 -0.87
C ARG A 34 13.63 -14.07 -2.16
N LYS A 35 14.18 -13.34 -3.12
CA LYS A 35 13.53 -12.95 -4.38
C LYS A 35 12.17 -12.29 -4.12
N THR A 36 12.13 -11.39 -3.15
CA THR A 36 10.91 -10.75 -2.69
C THR A 36 10.97 -9.25 -2.91
N VAL A 37 9.90 -8.70 -3.46
CA VAL A 37 9.71 -7.26 -3.62
C VAL A 37 8.53 -6.84 -2.76
N ILE A 38 8.71 -5.77 -1.99
CA ILE A 38 7.66 -5.21 -1.13
C ILE A 38 7.46 -3.75 -1.50
N SER A 39 6.20 -3.38 -1.74
CA SER A 39 5.79 -2.00 -1.96
C SER A 39 4.74 -1.62 -0.92
N VAL A 40 4.84 -0.43 -0.38
CA VAL A 40 3.90 0.09 0.62
C VAL A 40 3.37 1.44 0.15
N ASP A 41 2.06 1.58 0.12
CA ASP A 41 1.39 2.81 -0.25
C ASP A 41 0.41 3.22 0.85
N THR A 42 0.24 4.53 1.01
CA THR A 42 -0.73 5.10 1.94
C THR A 42 -1.74 5.93 1.15
N TYR A 43 -3.02 5.75 1.47
CA TYR A 43 -4.11 6.47 0.82
C TYR A 43 -4.93 7.21 1.87
N ILE A 44 -5.12 8.50 1.68
CA ILE A 44 -5.72 9.40 2.65
C ILE A 44 -6.99 10.03 2.04
N GLU A 45 -8.09 9.95 2.78
CA GLU A 45 -9.35 10.62 2.39
C GLU A 45 -9.12 12.12 2.21
N GLY A 46 -9.68 12.66 1.16
CA GLY A 46 -9.48 14.06 0.79
C GLY A 46 -8.24 14.34 -0.05
N SER A 47 -7.24 13.45 -0.01
CA SER A 47 -6.02 13.58 -0.81
C SER A 47 -5.98 12.60 -1.97
N HIS A 48 -6.23 11.33 -1.71
CA HIS A 48 -6.15 10.26 -2.72
C HIS A 48 -7.52 9.83 -3.23
N PHE A 49 -8.55 10.07 -2.46
CA PHE A 49 -9.96 9.89 -2.83
C PHE A 49 -10.80 10.93 -2.10
N ILE A 50 -11.97 11.25 -2.65
CA ILE A 50 -12.79 12.35 -2.13
C ILE A 50 -13.33 12.03 -0.74
N ASP A 51 -14.06 10.92 -0.63
CA ASP A 51 -14.67 10.46 0.62
C ASP A 51 -14.91 8.96 0.59
N PHE A 52 -15.42 8.42 1.69
CA PHE A 52 -15.62 6.99 1.88
C PHE A 52 -17.09 6.55 1.68
N ARG A 53 -17.89 7.35 0.96
CA ARG A 53 -19.31 7.02 0.73
C ARG A 53 -19.52 5.73 -0.06
N LYS A 54 -18.61 5.41 -0.98
CA LYS A 54 -18.62 4.17 -1.74
C LYS A 54 -17.34 3.39 -1.44
N PRO A 55 -17.27 2.74 -0.28
CA PRO A 55 -16.03 2.10 0.16
C PRO A 55 -15.56 0.99 -0.78
N GLU A 56 -16.47 0.30 -1.47
CA GLU A 56 -16.11 -0.73 -2.45
C GLU A 56 -15.31 -0.16 -3.64
N LEU A 57 -15.62 1.05 -4.08
CA LEU A 57 -14.88 1.72 -5.16
C LEU A 57 -13.54 2.24 -4.68
N VAL A 58 -13.49 2.77 -3.46
CA VAL A 58 -12.23 3.22 -2.84
C VAL A 58 -11.27 2.05 -2.72
N MET A 59 -11.73 0.92 -2.22
CA MET A 59 -10.89 -0.28 -2.06
C MET A 59 -10.38 -0.80 -3.40
N LYS A 60 -11.22 -0.84 -4.42
CA LYS A 60 -10.79 -1.22 -5.77
C LYS A 60 -9.69 -0.32 -6.28
N LYS A 61 -9.83 0.99 -6.12
CA LYS A 61 -8.82 1.95 -6.53
C LYS A 61 -7.49 1.73 -5.82
N ILE A 62 -7.54 1.55 -4.51
CA ILE A 62 -6.36 1.34 -3.67
C ILE A 62 -5.62 0.06 -4.07
N ILE A 63 -6.32 -1.05 -4.15
CA ILE A 63 -5.71 -2.35 -4.48
C ILE A 63 -5.15 -2.33 -5.89
N ARG A 64 -5.90 -1.84 -6.86
CA ARG A 64 -5.45 -1.80 -8.27
C ARG A 64 -4.26 -0.90 -8.47
N SER A 65 -4.21 0.25 -7.79
CA SER A 65 -3.05 1.13 -7.86
C SER A 65 -1.80 0.46 -7.30
N SER A 66 -1.91 -0.20 -6.15
CA SER A 66 -0.78 -0.90 -5.53
C SER A 66 -0.31 -2.09 -6.36
N ILE A 67 -1.24 -2.86 -6.92
CA ILE A 67 -0.93 -3.99 -7.81
C ILE A 67 -0.24 -3.49 -9.08
N SER A 68 -0.74 -2.41 -9.66
CA SER A 68 -0.18 -1.82 -10.87
C SER A 68 1.28 -1.42 -10.70
N ASP A 69 1.63 -0.85 -9.57
CA ASP A 69 3.02 -0.48 -9.27
C ASP A 69 3.95 -1.69 -9.30
N LEU A 70 3.53 -2.82 -8.76
CA LEU A 70 4.32 -4.05 -8.79
C LEU A 70 4.39 -4.65 -10.20
N ILE A 71 3.30 -4.67 -10.93
CA ILE A 71 3.25 -5.18 -12.30
C ILE A 71 4.18 -4.37 -13.21
N CYS A 72 4.21 -3.06 -13.06
CA CYS A 72 5.10 -2.18 -13.82
C CYS A 72 6.58 -2.50 -13.59
N LYS A 73 6.92 -3.13 -12.46
CA LYS A 73 8.27 -3.58 -12.14
C LYS A 73 8.53 -5.03 -12.53
N GLY A 74 7.61 -5.66 -13.25
CA GLY A 74 7.74 -7.05 -13.68
C GLY A 74 7.51 -8.07 -12.58
N VAL A 75 6.81 -7.68 -11.51
CA VAL A 75 6.57 -8.53 -10.35
C VAL A 75 5.13 -9.00 -10.34
N THR A 76 4.91 -10.27 -10.03
CA THR A 76 3.58 -10.83 -9.84
C THR A 76 3.16 -10.66 -8.39
N PRO A 77 2.09 -9.89 -8.09
CA PRO A 77 1.61 -9.74 -6.71
C PRO A 77 1.07 -11.06 -6.17
N LYS A 78 1.44 -11.41 -4.93
CA LYS A 78 0.96 -12.63 -4.27
C LYS A 78 0.18 -12.34 -3.01
N TYR A 79 0.62 -11.40 -2.22
CA TYR A 79 0.03 -11.08 -0.93
C TYR A 79 -0.08 -9.58 -0.74
N TYR A 80 -1.03 -9.16 0.07
CA TYR A 80 -1.11 -7.78 0.51
C TYR A 80 -1.50 -7.71 1.99
N PHE A 81 -1.07 -6.64 2.62
CA PHE A 81 -1.46 -6.29 3.98
C PHE A 81 -2.22 -4.98 3.92
N ILE A 82 -3.33 -4.90 4.62
CA ILE A 82 -4.13 -3.68 4.69
C ILE A 82 -4.29 -3.28 6.14
N ALA A 83 -3.99 -2.02 6.43
CA ALA A 83 -4.31 -1.40 7.69
C ALA A 83 -5.11 -0.14 7.42
N GLY A 84 -6.20 0.05 8.14
CA GLY A 84 -7.07 1.20 7.96
C GLY A 84 -7.32 1.89 9.29
N ALA A 85 -7.36 3.22 9.25
CA ALA A 85 -7.71 4.05 10.39
C ALA A 85 -8.77 5.06 9.93
N GLY A 86 -9.76 5.29 10.75
CA GLY A 86 -10.83 6.22 10.43
C GLY A 86 -11.76 6.41 11.62
N ASN A 87 -12.80 7.20 11.40
CA ASN A 87 -13.82 7.42 12.43
C ASN A 87 -14.91 6.33 12.37
N ARG A 88 -15.88 6.43 13.29
CA ARG A 88 -16.99 5.47 13.36
C ARG A 88 -17.84 5.45 12.09
N ASN A 89 -17.93 6.57 11.37
CA ASN A 89 -18.71 6.65 10.15
C ASN A 89 -18.04 5.95 8.96
N SER A 90 -16.70 5.81 8.99
CA SER A 90 -15.96 5.12 7.94
C SER A 90 -16.05 3.61 8.06
N PHE A 91 -16.00 3.08 9.28
CA PHE A 91 -15.96 1.64 9.54
C PHE A 91 -17.27 1.13 10.15
N THR A 92 -18.39 1.46 9.54
CA THR A 92 -19.67 0.88 9.90
C THR A 92 -19.73 -0.60 9.48
N GLN A 93 -20.63 -1.36 10.07
CA GLN A 93 -20.83 -2.76 9.70
C GLN A 93 -21.15 -2.91 8.21
N SER A 94 -21.98 -2.01 7.66
CA SER A 94 -22.31 -1.98 6.24
C SER A 94 -21.10 -1.72 5.38
N ASN A 95 -20.27 -0.74 5.75
CA ASN A 95 -19.05 -0.41 4.99
C ASN A 95 -18.04 -1.56 5.05
N LEU A 96 -17.87 -2.19 6.19
CA LEU A 96 -16.96 -3.34 6.34
C LEU A 96 -17.38 -4.50 5.43
N LYS A 97 -18.68 -4.78 5.32
CA LYS A 97 -19.17 -5.81 4.41
C LYS A 97 -18.84 -5.50 2.95
N LYS A 98 -19.00 -4.23 2.54
CA LYS A 98 -18.67 -3.78 1.18
C LYS A 98 -17.16 -3.87 0.92
N ILE A 99 -16.36 -3.49 1.88
CA ILE A 99 -14.89 -3.58 1.80
C ILE A 99 -14.46 -5.04 1.61
N LEU A 100 -14.95 -5.93 2.45
CA LEU A 100 -14.60 -7.36 2.38
C LEU A 100 -15.04 -7.99 1.07
N LYS A 101 -16.23 -7.65 0.59
CA LYS A 101 -16.70 -8.13 -0.70
C LYS A 101 -15.80 -7.66 -1.84
N SER A 102 -15.40 -6.40 -1.82
CA SER A 102 -14.49 -5.84 -2.83
C SER A 102 -13.14 -6.55 -2.81
N LEU A 103 -12.58 -6.78 -1.64
CA LEU A 103 -11.30 -7.48 -1.50
C LEU A 103 -11.38 -8.93 -1.99
N SER A 104 -12.48 -9.62 -1.75
CA SER A 104 -12.65 -11.01 -2.19
C SER A 104 -12.70 -11.16 -3.72
N GLN A 105 -12.97 -10.09 -4.44
CA GLN A 105 -13.03 -10.09 -5.90
C GLN A 105 -11.67 -9.85 -6.56
N GLU A 106 -10.65 -9.47 -5.80
CA GLU A 106 -9.31 -9.23 -6.35
C GLU A 106 -8.52 -10.55 -6.45
N PRO A 107 -7.70 -10.72 -7.51
CA PRO A 107 -6.98 -11.97 -7.74
C PRO A 107 -5.73 -12.15 -6.90
N VAL A 108 -5.63 -11.46 -5.78
CA VAL A 108 -4.48 -11.51 -4.88
C VAL A 108 -4.95 -11.95 -3.49
N SER A 109 -4.25 -12.91 -2.91
CA SER A 109 -4.55 -13.35 -1.54
C SER A 109 -4.14 -12.29 -0.54
N TYR A 110 -5.02 -11.98 0.41
CA TYR A 110 -4.64 -11.13 1.52
C TYR A 110 -4.10 -11.99 2.67
N THR A 111 -3.12 -11.45 3.39
CA THR A 111 -2.53 -12.14 4.54
C THR A 111 -2.89 -11.46 5.86
N HIS A 112 -3.26 -10.21 5.82
CA HIS A 112 -3.59 -9.47 7.02
C HIS A 112 -4.47 -8.26 6.71
N LEU A 113 -5.53 -8.11 7.50
CA LEU A 113 -6.42 -6.94 7.47
C LEU A 113 -6.53 -6.40 8.89
N ARG A 114 -6.23 -5.11 9.06
CA ARG A 114 -6.30 -4.46 10.36
C ARG A 114 -6.97 -3.08 10.23
N ALA A 115 -7.87 -2.79 11.15
CA ALA A 115 -8.56 -1.50 11.25
C ALA A 115 -8.33 -0.85 12.61
N HIS A 116 -8.17 0.45 12.58
CA HIS A 116 -7.99 1.27 13.78
C HIS A 116 -8.97 2.42 13.83
#